data_76d1d71a28aea06e351fcf5aa4283a9f
#
_entry.id   76d1d71a28aea06e351fcf5aa4283a9f
#
_cell.length_a   1.000
_cell.length_b   1.000
_cell.length_c   1.000
_cell.angle_alpha   90.00
_cell.angle_beta   90.00
_cell.angle_gamma   90.00
#
_symmetry.space_group_name_H-M   'P 1'
#
loop_
_entity.id
_entity.type
_entity.pdbx_description
1 polymer ?
#
loop_
_entity_poly.entity_id
_entity_poly.type
_entity_poly.pdbx_seq_one_letter_code
_entity_poly.pdbx_strand_id
1 'polypeptide(L)'
;MRCGALRLRNFKNITTETILWGEGLNLLVGKNGAGKTNCLEALHLLLGWGPLGDRKDIASWGSAEKKTYVTGDFFGEEEAFLAVGIGGSTVVKYNGKRCSFPEVRSVAPSLAFLPSDMELLDGSPARRRSFLDRLCALLWPLYARRLVEFRRAVRHRIVLLRQGGNLVALSKAMAPLASWLWGARASAVAALSEGLAALPDLLPLPVQLTHVRGGAGRVKDPLEDWWESLDARREKERLCCSPLVGPHRDDLDVRCGDRSAASCLSRGQKR
;
A
#
# COMPACT_ATOMS: atom_id res chain seq x y z
N MET A 1 19.88 4.68 -1.91
CA MET A 1 19.74 5.09 -3.33
C MET A 1 18.96 6.40 -3.38
N ARG A 2 19.41 7.43 -4.12
CA ARG A 2 18.72 8.72 -4.30
C ARG A 2 18.44 8.98 -5.78
N CYS A 3 17.37 9.68 -6.07
CA CYS A 3 17.10 10.15 -7.43
C CYS A 3 17.98 11.38 -7.72
N GLY A 4 18.69 11.39 -8.83
CA GLY A 4 19.45 12.55 -9.30
C GLY A 4 18.75 13.29 -10.42
N ALA A 5 18.07 12.57 -11.32
CA ALA A 5 17.28 13.16 -12.37
C ALA A 5 15.97 12.39 -12.57
N LEU A 6 14.87 13.11 -12.76
CA LEU A 6 13.57 12.58 -13.11
C LEU A 6 13.13 13.20 -14.44
N ARG A 7 12.81 12.38 -15.43
CA ARG A 7 12.35 12.85 -16.75
C ARG A 7 10.93 12.35 -16.98
N LEU A 8 10.07 13.26 -17.36
CA LEU A 8 8.65 13.04 -17.60
C LEU A 8 8.31 13.34 -19.06
N ARG A 9 7.51 12.50 -19.67
CA ARG A 9 6.92 12.76 -20.98
C ARG A 9 5.46 12.32 -20.97
N ASN A 10 4.57 13.23 -21.34
CA ASN A 10 3.12 13.05 -21.39
C ASN A 10 2.52 12.55 -20.07
N PHE A 11 2.88 13.17 -18.95
CA PHE A 11 2.40 12.81 -17.62
C PHE A 11 1.44 13.89 -17.10
N LYS A 12 0.15 13.61 -17.08
CA LYS A 12 -0.92 14.53 -16.64
C LYS A 12 -0.83 15.91 -17.32
N ASN A 13 -0.54 16.99 -16.55
CA ASN A 13 -0.36 18.33 -17.10
C ASN A 13 1.07 18.60 -17.60
N ILE A 14 1.97 17.63 -17.53
CA ILE A 14 3.38 17.76 -17.92
C ILE A 14 3.58 17.14 -19.29
N THR A 15 3.89 17.94 -20.29
CA THR A 15 4.18 17.44 -21.64
C THR A 15 5.57 16.83 -21.72
N THR A 16 6.59 17.58 -21.31
CA THR A 16 7.98 17.13 -21.19
C THR A 16 8.66 17.97 -20.13
N GLU A 17 9.32 17.33 -19.18
CA GLU A 17 10.04 18.01 -18.11
C GLU A 17 11.21 17.16 -17.64
N THR A 18 12.29 17.80 -17.20
CA THR A 18 13.42 17.17 -16.52
C THR A 18 13.68 17.89 -15.22
N ILE A 19 13.60 17.16 -14.13
CA ILE A 19 13.81 17.67 -12.78
C ILE A 19 15.11 17.08 -12.25
N LEU A 20 16.03 17.96 -11.88
CA LEU A 20 17.27 17.57 -11.22
C LEU A 20 17.07 17.67 -9.70
N TRP A 21 17.46 16.62 -9.01
CA TRP A 21 17.37 16.52 -7.56
C TRP A 21 18.76 16.67 -6.93
N GLY A 22 18.87 17.51 -5.91
CA GLY A 22 20.07 17.64 -5.11
C GLY A 22 20.18 16.56 -4.02
N GLU A 23 21.24 16.64 -3.24
CA GLU A 23 21.38 15.83 -2.03
C GLU A 23 20.53 16.40 -0.89
N GLY A 24 20.02 15.50 -0.04
CA GLY A 24 19.22 15.88 1.13
C GLY A 24 17.83 16.41 0.78
N LEU A 25 17.44 17.54 1.36
CA LEU A 25 16.10 18.10 1.22
C LEU A 25 15.93 18.82 -0.13
N ASN A 26 14.90 18.43 -0.87
CA ASN A 26 14.49 19.08 -2.11
C ASN A 26 13.11 19.70 -1.95
N LEU A 27 12.96 20.97 -2.31
CA LEU A 27 11.70 21.70 -2.18
C LEU A 27 11.14 22.08 -3.56
N LEU A 28 9.95 21.57 -3.88
CA LEU A 28 9.21 21.94 -5.08
C LEU A 28 8.28 23.12 -4.77
N VAL A 29 8.57 24.29 -5.34
CA VAL A 29 7.80 25.52 -5.13
C VAL A 29 7.16 25.96 -6.45
N GLY A 30 5.94 26.53 -6.38
CA GLY A 30 5.22 27.06 -7.54
C GLY A 30 3.75 27.24 -7.26
N LYS A 31 3.03 27.86 -8.22
CA LYS A 31 1.58 28.11 -8.15
C LYS A 31 0.77 26.80 -8.07
N ASN A 32 -0.48 26.90 -7.60
CA ASN A 32 -1.40 25.77 -7.67
C ASN A 32 -1.63 25.38 -9.14
N GLY A 33 -1.68 24.07 -9.42
CA GLY A 33 -1.79 23.57 -10.80
C GLY A 33 -0.47 23.47 -11.57
N ALA A 34 0.67 23.98 -11.05
CA ALA A 34 1.97 23.93 -11.72
C ALA A 34 2.57 22.51 -11.89
N GLY A 35 1.92 21.46 -11.39
CA GLY A 35 2.41 20.08 -11.56
C GLY A 35 3.29 19.56 -10.45
N LYS A 36 3.50 20.27 -9.33
CA LYS A 36 4.34 19.83 -8.21
C LYS A 36 3.99 18.42 -7.70
N THR A 37 2.71 18.20 -7.41
CA THR A 37 2.20 16.89 -6.99
C THR A 37 2.36 15.84 -8.08
N ASN A 38 2.21 16.22 -9.35
CA ASN A 38 2.37 15.31 -10.48
C ASN A 38 3.82 14.87 -10.65
N CYS A 39 4.80 15.72 -10.35
CA CYS A 39 6.21 15.35 -10.32
C CYS A 39 6.48 14.29 -9.23
N LEU A 40 5.97 14.50 -8.01
CA LEU A 40 6.10 13.54 -6.92
C LEU A 40 5.36 12.23 -7.21
N GLU A 41 4.18 12.31 -7.84
CA GLU A 41 3.42 11.13 -8.25
C GLU A 41 4.16 10.32 -9.34
N ALA A 42 4.81 11.00 -10.28
CA ALA A 42 5.62 10.34 -11.29
C ALA A 42 6.83 9.62 -10.67
N LEU A 43 7.51 10.25 -9.70
CA LEU A 43 8.59 9.62 -8.95
C LEU A 43 8.06 8.42 -8.16
N HIS A 44 6.94 8.55 -7.47
CA HIS A 44 6.28 7.47 -6.73
C HIS A 44 5.92 6.27 -7.63
N LEU A 45 5.41 6.55 -8.84
CA LEU A 45 5.13 5.53 -9.85
C LEU A 45 6.42 4.85 -10.33
N LEU A 46 7.48 5.62 -10.61
CA LEU A 46 8.78 5.11 -11.05
C LEU A 46 9.42 4.19 -10.00
N LEU A 47 9.23 4.49 -8.72
CA LEU A 47 9.70 3.70 -7.58
C LEU A 47 8.83 2.48 -7.25
N GLY A 48 8.00 2.05 -8.20
CA GLY A 48 7.28 0.78 -8.12
C GLY A 48 5.94 0.83 -7.40
N TRP A 49 5.44 2.03 -7.11
CA TRP A 49 4.11 2.23 -6.54
C TRP A 49 3.09 2.54 -7.63
N GLY A 50 1.83 2.40 -7.33
CA GLY A 50 0.78 2.80 -8.27
C GLY A 50 0.64 4.34 -8.35
N PRO A 51 -0.16 4.84 -9.29
CA PRO A 51 -0.52 6.26 -9.31
C PRO A 51 -1.27 6.63 -8.02
N LEU A 52 -1.11 7.87 -7.60
CA LEU A 52 -1.82 8.43 -6.43
C LEU A 52 -3.29 8.70 -6.73
N GLY A 53 -3.65 8.79 -8.01
CA GLY A 53 -5.01 8.94 -8.53
C GLY A 53 -5.44 7.79 -9.45
N ASP A 54 -6.48 8.01 -10.28
CA ASP A 54 -6.94 6.99 -11.22
C ASP A 54 -5.89 6.78 -12.35
N ARG A 55 -5.66 5.52 -12.71
CA ARG A 55 -4.75 5.15 -13.81
C ARG A 55 -5.16 5.71 -15.17
N LYS A 56 -6.44 5.99 -15.38
CA LYS A 56 -6.96 6.54 -16.63
C LYS A 56 -6.49 7.98 -16.89
N ASP A 57 -6.13 8.69 -15.82
CA ASP A 57 -5.77 10.11 -15.86
C ASP A 57 -4.25 10.35 -15.88
N ILE A 58 -3.44 9.31 -16.11
CA ILE A 58 -1.97 9.42 -16.11
C ILE A 58 -1.46 10.07 -17.39
N ALA A 59 -2.08 9.77 -18.54
CA ALA A 59 -1.67 10.37 -19.81
C ALA A 59 -2.01 11.87 -19.85
N SER A 60 -1.15 12.64 -20.51
CA SER A 60 -1.33 14.07 -20.64
C SER A 60 -2.68 14.45 -21.26
N TRP A 61 -3.36 15.37 -20.62
CA TRP A 61 -4.64 15.89 -21.08
C TRP A 61 -4.45 16.65 -22.39
N GLY A 62 -5.05 16.17 -23.48
CA GLY A 62 -4.94 16.78 -24.80
C GLY A 62 -3.84 16.23 -25.69
N SER A 63 -3.04 15.26 -25.24
CA SER A 63 -2.07 14.59 -26.11
C SER A 63 -2.78 13.51 -26.96
N ALA A 64 -2.54 13.53 -28.27
CA ALA A 64 -2.95 12.46 -29.18
C ALA A 64 -2.22 11.13 -28.87
N GLU A 65 -1.02 11.20 -28.32
CA GLU A 65 -0.24 10.05 -27.88
C GLU A 65 -0.70 9.62 -26.47
N LYS A 66 -1.49 8.53 -26.40
CA LYS A 66 -1.95 7.94 -25.13
C LYS A 66 -0.84 7.14 -24.42
N LYS A 67 0.41 7.56 -24.51
CA LYS A 67 1.56 6.91 -23.90
C LYS A 67 2.28 7.90 -22.99
N THR A 68 2.56 7.45 -21.79
CA THR A 68 3.31 8.20 -20.77
C THR A 68 4.64 7.51 -20.51
N TYR A 69 5.70 8.29 -20.36
CA TYR A 69 7.02 7.80 -20.03
C TYR A 69 7.56 8.55 -18.82
N VAL A 70 8.04 7.79 -17.85
CA VAL A 70 8.74 8.31 -16.67
C VAL A 70 10.06 7.57 -16.57
N THR A 71 11.18 8.30 -16.51
CA THR A 71 12.51 7.73 -16.35
C THR A 71 13.28 8.49 -15.29
N GLY A 72 14.23 7.83 -14.65
CA GLY A 72 15.09 8.48 -13.67
C GLY A 72 16.44 7.82 -13.51
N ASP A 73 17.41 8.65 -13.20
CA ASP A 73 18.77 8.25 -12.82
C ASP A 73 18.85 8.24 -11.30
N PHE A 74 19.36 7.17 -10.76
CA PHE A 74 19.50 6.96 -9.32
C PHE A 74 20.96 6.68 -8.96
N PHE A 75 21.39 7.22 -7.84
CA PHE A 75 22.73 7.10 -7.31
C PHE A 75 22.70 6.49 -5.91
N GLY A 76 23.66 5.63 -5.62
CA GLY A 76 23.83 4.93 -4.35
C GLY A 76 25.17 4.21 -4.35
N GLU A 77 25.24 3.01 -3.81
CA GLU A 77 26.41 2.14 -3.96
C GLU A 77 26.69 1.81 -5.42
N GLU A 78 25.62 1.67 -6.21
CA GLU A 78 25.67 1.52 -7.66
C GLU A 78 24.73 2.54 -8.33
N GLU A 79 25.06 2.91 -9.57
CA GLU A 79 24.18 3.72 -10.42
C GLU A 79 23.06 2.86 -10.99
N ALA A 80 21.86 3.41 -11.03
CA ALA A 80 20.70 2.71 -11.56
C ALA A 80 19.84 3.62 -12.44
N PHE A 81 19.32 3.05 -13.52
CA PHE A 81 18.37 3.69 -14.40
C PHE A 81 17.03 2.96 -14.34
N LEU A 82 16.00 3.69 -13.92
CA LEU A 82 14.62 3.20 -13.91
C LEU A 82 13.81 3.82 -15.04
N ALA A 83 12.93 3.03 -15.64
CA ALA A 83 12.01 3.50 -16.66
C ALA A 83 10.65 2.82 -16.55
N VAL A 84 9.58 3.62 -16.63
CA VAL A 84 8.19 3.14 -16.69
C VAL A 84 7.51 3.76 -17.90
N GLY A 85 6.98 2.90 -18.76
CA GLY A 85 6.13 3.27 -19.87
C GLY A 85 4.70 2.79 -19.61
N ILE A 86 3.72 3.67 -19.75
CA ILE A 86 2.29 3.38 -19.60
C ILE A 86 1.58 3.70 -20.91
N GLY A 87 0.81 2.73 -21.41
CA GLY A 87 0.01 2.82 -22.62
C GLY A 87 -1.04 1.72 -22.61
N GLY A 88 -1.21 1.00 -23.70
CA GLY A 88 -2.05 -0.22 -23.73
C GLY A 88 -1.58 -1.29 -22.73
N SER A 89 -0.29 -1.29 -22.39
CA SER A 89 0.30 -2.09 -21.32
C SER A 89 1.28 -1.24 -20.50
N THR A 90 1.61 -1.70 -19.29
CA THR A 90 2.65 -1.07 -18.48
C THR A 90 3.95 -1.87 -18.62
N VAL A 91 5.04 -1.17 -18.93
CA VAL A 91 6.39 -1.73 -19.05
C VAL A 91 7.27 -1.06 -18.02
N VAL A 92 7.95 -1.85 -17.21
CA VAL A 92 8.91 -1.39 -16.20
C VAL A 92 10.28 -1.93 -16.56
N LYS A 93 11.31 -1.11 -16.43
CA LYS A 93 12.70 -1.51 -16.70
C LYS A 93 13.61 -1.01 -15.58
N TYR A 94 14.59 -1.84 -15.23
CA TYR A 94 15.72 -1.55 -14.38
C TYR A 94 17.01 -1.80 -15.18
N ASN A 95 17.86 -0.79 -15.35
CA ASN A 95 19.08 -0.84 -16.17
C ASN A 95 18.84 -1.49 -17.56
N GLY A 96 17.76 -1.06 -18.24
CA GLY A 96 17.38 -1.56 -19.57
C GLY A 96 16.66 -2.93 -19.60
N LYS A 97 16.73 -3.72 -18.53
CA LYS A 97 16.09 -5.04 -18.44
C LYS A 97 14.64 -4.89 -17.91
N ARG A 98 13.70 -5.66 -18.45
CA ARG A 98 12.34 -5.71 -17.93
C ARG A 98 12.33 -6.27 -16.52
N CYS A 99 11.58 -5.62 -15.65
CA CYS A 99 11.36 -6.04 -14.26
C CYS A 99 9.90 -5.80 -13.83
N SER A 100 9.59 -6.17 -12.62
CA SER A 100 8.30 -5.93 -11.98
C SER A 100 8.36 -4.77 -10.98
N PHE A 101 7.22 -4.18 -10.66
CA PHE A 101 7.13 -3.15 -9.62
C PHE A 101 7.63 -3.63 -8.23
N PRO A 102 7.36 -4.88 -7.78
CA PRO A 102 7.95 -5.39 -6.55
C PRO A 102 9.49 -5.41 -6.55
N GLU A 103 10.11 -5.76 -7.68
CA GLU A 103 11.58 -5.75 -7.81
C GLU A 103 12.12 -4.32 -7.70
N VAL A 104 11.47 -3.34 -8.32
CA VAL A 104 11.86 -1.93 -8.17
C VAL A 104 11.78 -1.48 -6.71
N ARG A 105 10.72 -1.83 -5.99
CA ARG A 105 10.58 -1.46 -4.56
C ARG A 105 11.66 -2.06 -3.68
N SER A 106 12.15 -3.26 -3.99
CA SER A 106 13.24 -3.88 -3.22
C SER A 106 14.60 -3.20 -3.46
N VAL A 107 14.81 -2.64 -4.65
CA VAL A 107 16.03 -1.94 -5.02
C VAL A 107 16.01 -0.46 -4.58
N ALA A 108 14.87 0.19 -4.75
CA ALA A 108 14.70 1.62 -4.43
C ALA A 108 13.49 1.82 -3.49
N PRO A 109 13.61 1.42 -2.22
CA PRO A 109 12.54 1.60 -1.25
C PRO A 109 12.24 3.08 -1.05
N SER A 110 10.95 3.42 -1.04
CA SER A 110 10.50 4.80 -0.89
C SER A 110 9.20 4.87 -0.11
N LEU A 111 9.01 5.96 0.62
CA LEU A 111 7.77 6.30 1.31
C LEU A 111 7.25 7.63 0.77
N ALA A 112 5.95 7.69 0.50
CA ALA A 112 5.26 8.93 0.20
C ALA A 112 4.27 9.22 1.32
N PHE A 113 4.33 10.43 1.86
CA PHE A 113 3.35 10.94 2.80
C PHE A 113 2.45 11.96 2.08
N LEU A 114 1.16 11.70 2.08
CA LEU A 114 0.14 12.52 1.41
C LEU A 114 -0.78 13.16 2.45
N PRO A 115 -1.42 14.30 2.11
CA PRO A 115 -2.45 14.88 2.99
C PRO A 115 -3.57 13.90 3.35
N SER A 116 -3.90 12.95 2.47
CA SER A 116 -4.87 11.89 2.74
C SER A 116 -4.40 10.87 3.79
N ASP A 117 -3.10 10.75 4.02
CA ASP A 117 -2.56 9.83 5.04
C ASP A 117 -2.81 10.36 6.47
N MET A 118 -3.11 11.66 6.60
CA MET A 118 -3.62 12.26 7.83
C MET A 118 -4.91 11.60 8.34
N GLU A 119 -5.70 11.03 7.43
CA GLU A 119 -6.92 10.31 7.77
C GLU A 119 -6.64 8.86 8.23
N LEU A 120 -5.38 8.49 8.47
CA LEU A 120 -5.03 7.16 8.97
C LEU A 120 -5.73 6.86 10.29
N LEU A 121 -5.74 7.82 11.21
CA LEU A 121 -6.33 7.67 12.53
C LEU A 121 -7.85 7.90 12.53
N ASP A 122 -8.32 8.96 11.86
CA ASP A 122 -9.73 9.38 11.86
C ASP A 122 -10.56 8.69 10.77
N GLY A 123 -9.90 8.10 9.78
CA GLY A 123 -10.54 7.53 8.61
C GLY A 123 -11.03 6.09 8.80
N SER A 124 -11.52 5.53 7.72
CA SER A 124 -12.08 4.18 7.70
C SER A 124 -11.01 3.08 7.88
N PRO A 125 -11.41 1.89 8.36
CA PRO A 125 -10.52 0.71 8.40
C PRO A 125 -9.87 0.38 7.05
N ALA A 126 -10.51 0.73 5.93
CA ALA A 126 -9.94 0.53 4.60
C ALA A 126 -8.65 1.34 4.37
N ARG A 127 -8.56 2.57 4.91
CA ARG A 127 -7.33 3.38 4.85
C ARG A 127 -6.22 2.76 5.69
N ARG A 128 -6.51 2.31 6.89
CA ARG A 128 -5.53 1.64 7.76
C ARG A 128 -5.03 0.34 7.14
N ARG A 129 -5.91 -0.45 6.51
CA ARG A 129 -5.48 -1.63 5.73
C ARG A 129 -4.59 -1.24 4.55
N SER A 130 -4.93 -0.17 3.83
CA SER A 130 -4.09 0.30 2.70
C SER A 130 -2.70 0.74 3.16
N PHE A 131 -2.60 1.37 4.32
CA PHE A 131 -1.32 1.71 4.96
C PHE A 131 -0.51 0.45 5.29
N LEU A 132 -1.12 -0.54 5.99
CA LEU A 132 -0.48 -1.81 6.29
C LEU A 132 -0.05 -2.57 5.03
N ASP A 133 -0.88 -2.55 3.98
CA ASP A 133 -0.55 -3.20 2.70
C ASP A 133 0.66 -2.54 2.03
N ARG A 134 0.78 -1.21 2.08
CA ARG A 134 1.95 -0.48 1.56
C ARG A 134 3.20 -0.83 2.36
N LEU A 135 3.12 -0.79 3.69
CA LEU A 135 4.23 -1.13 4.57
C LEU A 135 4.70 -2.57 4.35
N CYS A 136 3.77 -3.52 4.36
CA CYS A 136 4.12 -4.93 4.11
C CYS A 136 4.69 -5.16 2.70
N ALA A 137 4.21 -4.43 1.68
CA ALA A 137 4.75 -4.54 0.32
C ALA A 137 6.16 -3.92 0.19
N LEU A 138 6.54 -3.02 1.10
CA LEU A 138 7.89 -2.49 1.21
C LEU A 138 8.82 -3.51 1.89
N LEU A 139 8.36 -4.15 2.97
CA LEU A 139 9.15 -5.10 3.75
C LEU A 139 9.30 -6.46 3.07
N TRP A 140 8.28 -6.94 2.36
CA TRP A 140 8.27 -8.27 1.74
C TRP A 140 7.88 -8.20 0.26
N PRO A 141 8.79 -8.50 -0.68
CA PRO A 141 8.51 -8.45 -2.13
C PRO A 141 7.32 -9.31 -2.58
N LEU A 142 7.09 -10.46 -1.91
CA LEU A 142 5.97 -11.38 -2.21
C LEU A 142 4.61 -10.88 -1.72
N TYR A 143 4.57 -9.90 -0.81
CA TYR A 143 3.32 -9.47 -0.17
C TYR A 143 2.26 -9.00 -1.17
N ALA A 144 2.64 -8.12 -2.08
CA ALA A 144 1.72 -7.57 -3.08
C ALA A 144 1.11 -8.65 -3.96
N ARG A 145 1.88 -9.67 -4.37
CA ARG A 145 1.40 -10.81 -5.15
C ARG A 145 0.39 -11.62 -4.36
N ARG A 146 0.73 -12.04 -3.13
CA ARG A 146 -0.16 -12.83 -2.27
C ARG A 146 -1.45 -12.08 -1.92
N LEU A 147 -1.37 -10.77 -1.71
CA LEU A 147 -2.54 -9.92 -1.50
C LEU A 147 -3.48 -9.91 -2.71
N VAL A 148 -2.92 -9.84 -3.94
CA VAL A 148 -3.72 -9.91 -5.18
C VAL A 148 -4.40 -11.28 -5.32
N GLU A 149 -3.68 -12.36 -5.04
CA GLU A 149 -4.21 -13.72 -5.05
C GLU A 149 -5.35 -13.86 -4.04
N PHE A 150 -5.14 -13.41 -2.81
CA PHE A 150 -6.18 -13.42 -1.77
C PHE A 150 -7.40 -12.58 -2.16
N ARG A 151 -7.22 -11.38 -2.69
CA ARG A 151 -8.33 -10.51 -3.14
C ARG A 151 -9.11 -11.13 -4.30
N ARG A 152 -8.48 -11.90 -5.19
CA ARG A 152 -9.17 -12.69 -6.23
C ARG A 152 -10.02 -13.78 -5.61
N ALA A 153 -9.48 -14.52 -4.65
CA ALA A 153 -10.21 -15.55 -3.93
C ALA A 153 -11.41 -14.99 -3.14
N VAL A 154 -11.28 -13.80 -2.53
CA VAL A 154 -12.40 -13.10 -1.88
C VAL A 154 -13.53 -12.79 -2.88
N ARG A 155 -13.19 -12.29 -4.08
CA ARG A 155 -14.21 -12.04 -5.11
C ARG A 155 -14.91 -13.32 -5.56
N HIS A 156 -14.16 -14.41 -5.73
CA HIS A 156 -14.73 -15.72 -6.06
C HIS A 156 -15.63 -16.24 -4.92
N ARG A 157 -15.22 -16.06 -3.65
CA ARG A 157 -16.05 -16.42 -2.50
C ARG A 157 -17.38 -15.67 -2.49
N ILE A 158 -17.41 -14.37 -2.85
CA ILE A 158 -18.65 -13.60 -2.97
C ILE A 158 -19.60 -14.23 -3.99
N VAL A 159 -19.08 -14.63 -5.16
CA VAL A 159 -19.89 -15.28 -6.20
C VAL A 159 -20.48 -16.59 -5.70
N LEU A 160 -19.66 -17.45 -5.08
CA LEU A 160 -20.12 -18.73 -4.54
C LEU A 160 -21.15 -18.55 -3.41
N LEU A 161 -20.97 -17.56 -2.54
CA LEU A 161 -21.94 -17.25 -1.49
C LEU A 161 -23.31 -16.86 -2.07
N ARG A 162 -23.32 -16.05 -3.13
CA ARG A 162 -24.56 -15.63 -3.81
C ARG A 162 -25.27 -16.78 -4.55
N GLN A 163 -24.50 -17.74 -5.04
CA GLN A 163 -25.02 -18.89 -5.79
C GLN A 163 -25.33 -20.10 -4.90
N GLY A 164 -25.09 -20.03 -3.60
CA GLY A 164 -25.26 -21.18 -2.70
C GLY A 164 -24.21 -22.27 -2.93
N GLY A 165 -23.07 -21.94 -3.54
CA GLY A 165 -22.04 -22.89 -3.94
C GLY A 165 -21.23 -23.45 -2.76
N ASN A 166 -20.44 -24.51 -3.06
CA ASN A 166 -19.57 -25.14 -2.08
C ASN A 166 -18.32 -24.28 -1.81
N LEU A 167 -18.13 -23.89 -0.58
CA LEU A 167 -17.03 -23.02 -0.13
C LEU A 167 -15.80 -23.78 0.38
N VAL A 168 -15.88 -25.11 0.54
CA VAL A 168 -14.85 -25.90 1.25
C VAL A 168 -13.50 -25.82 0.53
N ALA A 169 -13.48 -26.12 -0.77
CA ALA A 169 -12.23 -26.13 -1.56
C ALA A 169 -11.60 -24.71 -1.60
N LEU A 170 -12.42 -23.67 -1.79
CA LEU A 170 -11.96 -22.30 -1.81
C LEU A 170 -11.44 -21.85 -0.43
N SER A 171 -12.11 -22.23 0.65
CA SER A 171 -11.66 -21.94 2.03
C SER A 171 -10.31 -22.58 2.32
N LYS A 172 -10.09 -23.83 1.86
CA LYS A 172 -8.79 -24.50 1.99
C LYS A 172 -7.70 -23.77 1.21
N ALA A 173 -7.97 -23.31 -0.01
CA ALA A 173 -7.02 -22.56 -0.81
C ALA A 173 -6.72 -21.15 -0.24
N MET A 174 -7.69 -20.52 0.42
CA MET A 174 -7.53 -19.21 1.06
C MET A 174 -6.77 -19.26 2.38
N ALA A 175 -6.83 -20.36 3.12
CA ALA A 175 -6.27 -20.49 4.46
C ALA A 175 -4.77 -20.14 4.52
N PRO A 176 -3.87 -20.73 3.70
CA PRO A 176 -2.45 -20.39 3.75
C PRO A 176 -2.17 -18.95 3.32
N LEU A 177 -2.97 -18.37 2.41
CA LEU A 177 -2.84 -16.98 2.01
C LEU A 177 -3.24 -16.03 3.14
N ALA A 178 -4.36 -16.30 3.81
CA ALA A 178 -4.85 -15.49 4.92
C ALA A 178 -3.88 -15.53 6.10
N SER A 179 -3.45 -16.74 6.50
CA SER A 179 -2.51 -16.93 7.60
C SER A 179 -1.19 -16.19 7.33
N TRP A 180 -0.63 -16.33 6.14
CA TRP A 180 0.62 -15.65 5.78
C TRP A 180 0.47 -14.12 5.80
N LEU A 181 -0.63 -13.57 5.23
CA LEU A 181 -0.89 -12.12 5.23
C LEU A 181 -1.07 -11.58 6.66
N TRP A 182 -1.75 -12.32 7.54
CA TRP A 182 -1.90 -11.95 8.95
C TRP A 182 -0.56 -11.96 9.68
N GLY A 183 0.28 -12.96 9.44
CA GLY A 183 1.63 -13.01 9.99
C GLY A 183 2.49 -11.83 9.55
N ALA A 184 2.49 -11.52 8.25
CA ALA A 184 3.21 -10.38 7.70
C ALA A 184 2.74 -9.04 8.31
N ARG A 185 1.43 -8.81 8.44
CA ARG A 185 0.90 -7.60 9.07
C ARG A 185 1.24 -7.50 10.56
N ALA A 186 1.16 -8.60 11.29
CA ALA A 186 1.56 -8.64 12.70
C ALA A 186 3.05 -8.27 12.87
N SER A 187 3.93 -8.83 12.03
CA SER A 187 5.36 -8.51 12.04
C SER A 187 5.63 -7.04 11.65
N ALA A 188 4.88 -6.50 10.67
CA ALA A 188 5.00 -5.09 10.30
C ALA A 188 4.58 -4.15 11.43
N VAL A 189 3.50 -4.48 12.14
CA VAL A 189 3.03 -3.69 13.29
C VAL A 189 4.03 -3.79 14.45
N ALA A 190 4.63 -4.95 14.70
CA ALA A 190 5.69 -5.09 15.69
C ALA A 190 6.90 -4.19 15.36
N ALA A 191 7.39 -4.23 14.11
CA ALA A 191 8.50 -3.37 13.67
C ALA A 191 8.17 -1.87 13.78
N LEU A 192 6.92 -1.46 13.45
CA LEU A 192 6.49 -0.08 13.68
C LEU A 192 6.48 0.30 15.17
N SER A 193 6.02 -0.60 16.03
CA SER A 193 5.99 -0.37 17.49
C SER A 193 7.39 -0.20 18.05
N GLU A 194 8.34 -1.01 17.59
CA GLU A 194 9.77 -0.88 17.95
C GLU A 194 10.34 0.45 17.47
N GLY A 195 10.06 0.84 16.22
CA GLY A 195 10.49 2.13 15.67
C GLY A 195 9.91 3.33 16.42
N LEU A 196 8.64 3.29 16.84
CA LEU A 196 8.03 4.33 17.66
C LEU A 196 8.64 4.39 19.07
N ALA A 197 8.94 3.26 19.68
CA ALA A 197 9.58 3.19 20.98
C ALA A 197 11.01 3.78 20.96
N ALA A 198 11.70 3.74 19.82
CA ALA A 198 13.01 4.36 19.63
C ALA A 198 12.95 5.90 19.49
N LEU A 199 11.76 6.48 19.38
CA LEU A 199 11.51 7.92 19.19
C LEU A 199 10.60 8.49 20.31
N PRO A 200 11.00 8.41 21.59
CA PRO A 200 10.12 8.72 22.72
C PRO A 200 9.64 10.18 22.73
N ASP A 201 10.43 11.10 22.18
CA ASP A 201 10.11 12.54 22.18
C ASP A 201 9.22 12.96 20.99
N LEU A 202 8.92 12.02 20.08
CA LEU A 202 8.10 12.33 18.91
C LEU A 202 6.64 12.62 19.28
N LEU A 203 6.14 11.92 20.28
CA LEU A 203 4.74 12.03 20.72
C LEU A 203 4.66 12.27 22.23
N PRO A 204 3.70 13.08 22.69
CA PRO A 204 3.55 13.43 24.12
C PRO A 204 3.08 12.24 24.98
N LEU A 205 2.60 11.19 24.38
CA LEU A 205 2.09 9.99 25.04
C LEU A 205 2.59 8.74 24.31
N PRO A 206 2.86 7.64 25.03
CA PRO A 206 3.22 6.39 24.40
C PRO A 206 2.07 5.86 23.53
N VAL A 207 2.38 5.53 22.29
CA VAL A 207 1.42 4.99 21.32
C VAL A 207 1.56 3.48 21.24
N GLN A 208 0.44 2.80 21.37
CA GLN A 208 0.34 1.35 21.19
C GLN A 208 -0.33 1.04 19.86
N LEU A 209 0.30 0.15 19.10
CA LEU A 209 -0.21 -0.33 17.83
C LEU A 209 -0.62 -1.80 17.97
N THR A 210 -1.82 -2.14 17.54
CA THR A 210 -2.32 -3.51 17.57
C THR A 210 -2.92 -3.88 16.23
N HIS A 211 -2.43 -4.97 15.63
CA HIS A 211 -3.05 -5.57 14.46
C HIS A 211 -4.29 -6.36 14.89
N VAL A 212 -5.46 -5.90 14.45
CA VAL A 212 -6.74 -6.56 14.71
C VAL A 212 -7.08 -7.40 13.49
N ARG A 213 -7.01 -8.73 13.65
CA ARG A 213 -7.35 -9.66 12.57
C ARG A 213 -8.85 -9.63 12.28
N GLY A 214 -9.20 -9.72 11.01
CA GLY A 214 -10.57 -9.82 10.52
C GLY A 214 -11.15 -11.22 10.71
N GLY A 215 -11.09 -11.72 11.93
CA GLY A 215 -11.58 -13.01 12.39
C GLY A 215 -12.20 -12.92 13.77
N ALA A 216 -12.27 -14.05 14.49
CA ALA A 216 -12.70 -14.06 15.88
C ALA A 216 -11.60 -13.53 16.82
N GLY A 217 -10.34 -13.63 16.40
CA GLY A 217 -9.18 -13.15 17.13
C GLY A 217 -8.89 -13.89 18.45
N ARG A 218 -9.51 -15.06 18.64
CA ARG A 218 -9.45 -15.83 19.89
C ARG A 218 -8.23 -16.72 20.00
N VAL A 219 -7.66 -17.10 18.87
CA VAL A 219 -6.53 -18.04 18.80
C VAL A 219 -5.28 -17.30 18.33
N LYS A 220 -4.11 -17.61 18.92
CA LYS A 220 -2.84 -16.99 18.57
C LYS A 220 -2.39 -17.38 17.17
N ASP A 221 -2.51 -18.68 16.83
CA ASP A 221 -2.14 -19.17 15.50
C ASP A 221 -3.08 -18.63 14.43
N PRO A 222 -2.56 -17.96 13.37
CA PRO A 222 -3.41 -17.38 12.33
C PRO A 222 -4.18 -18.41 11.49
N LEU A 223 -3.65 -19.63 11.35
CA LEU A 223 -4.30 -20.68 10.57
C LEU A 223 -5.48 -21.29 11.33
N GLU A 224 -5.30 -21.53 12.62
CA GLU A 224 -6.37 -22.00 13.52
C GLU A 224 -7.48 -20.93 13.60
N ASP A 225 -7.11 -19.65 13.81
CA ASP A 225 -8.06 -18.54 13.86
C ASP A 225 -8.86 -18.41 12.56
N TRP A 226 -8.25 -18.72 11.40
CA TRP A 226 -8.98 -18.76 10.13
C TRP A 226 -10.13 -19.78 10.16
N TRP A 227 -9.86 -21.00 10.61
CA TRP A 227 -10.86 -22.06 10.61
C TRP A 227 -11.94 -21.86 11.65
N GLU A 228 -11.58 -21.51 12.88
CA GLU A 228 -12.54 -21.20 13.94
C GLU A 228 -13.43 -20.01 13.57
N SER A 229 -12.84 -18.96 13.00
CA SER A 229 -13.58 -17.77 12.58
C SER A 229 -14.54 -18.06 11.45
N LEU A 230 -14.16 -18.90 10.48
CA LEU A 230 -15.04 -19.32 9.39
C LEU A 230 -16.20 -20.16 9.90
N ASP A 231 -15.95 -21.07 10.83
CA ASP A 231 -17.01 -21.91 11.41
C ASP A 231 -18.00 -21.04 12.18
N ALA A 232 -17.52 -20.18 13.07
CA ALA A 232 -18.33 -19.28 13.87
C ALA A 232 -19.17 -18.28 13.04
N ARG A 233 -18.75 -17.96 11.81
CA ARG A 233 -19.42 -16.97 10.96
C ARG A 233 -20.06 -17.56 9.71
N ARG A 234 -20.08 -18.87 9.55
CA ARG A 234 -20.55 -19.60 8.37
C ARG A 234 -21.97 -19.20 7.95
N GLU A 235 -22.91 -19.25 8.87
CA GLU A 235 -24.30 -18.91 8.59
C GLU A 235 -24.47 -17.43 8.27
N LYS A 236 -23.80 -16.56 9.03
CA LYS A 236 -23.87 -15.11 8.79
C LYS A 236 -23.29 -14.74 7.42
N GLU A 237 -22.19 -15.36 6.99
CA GLU A 237 -21.66 -15.17 5.64
C GLU A 237 -22.65 -15.57 4.55
N ARG A 238 -23.37 -16.67 4.74
CA ARG A 238 -24.39 -17.13 3.80
C ARG A 238 -25.58 -16.16 3.75
N LEU A 239 -26.06 -15.72 4.89
CA LEU A 239 -27.20 -14.81 4.98
C LEU A 239 -26.89 -13.44 4.33
N CYS A 240 -25.71 -12.88 4.58
CA CYS A 240 -25.35 -11.57 4.02
C CYS A 240 -24.63 -11.66 2.65
N CYS A 241 -24.43 -12.87 2.12
CA CYS A 241 -23.72 -13.12 0.84
C CYS A 241 -22.37 -12.38 0.75
N SER A 242 -21.65 -12.27 1.87
CA SER A 242 -20.43 -11.49 1.97
C SER A 242 -19.39 -12.18 2.86
N PRO A 243 -18.11 -12.29 2.46
CA PRO A 243 -17.05 -12.81 3.29
C PRO A 243 -16.85 -11.93 4.53
N LEU A 244 -16.86 -12.53 5.71
CA LEU A 244 -16.73 -11.86 7.01
C LEU A 244 -15.41 -12.15 7.70
N VAL A 245 -14.59 -13.08 7.20
CA VAL A 245 -13.33 -13.53 7.79
C VAL A 245 -12.18 -13.31 6.82
N GLY A 246 -11.09 -12.76 7.32
CA GLY A 246 -9.83 -12.67 6.59
C GLY A 246 -9.21 -11.27 6.53
N PRO A 247 -8.01 -11.16 5.93
CA PRO A 247 -7.23 -9.92 5.83
C PRO A 247 -7.97 -8.72 5.25
N HIS A 248 -9.01 -8.90 4.46
CA HIS A 248 -9.86 -7.82 3.94
C HIS A 248 -10.77 -7.19 5.00
N ARG A 249 -10.85 -7.76 6.19
CA ARG A 249 -11.62 -7.28 7.36
C ARG A 249 -10.74 -6.81 8.51
N ASP A 250 -9.42 -6.87 8.35
CA ASP A 250 -8.48 -6.42 9.38
C ASP A 250 -8.62 -4.94 9.70
N ASP A 251 -8.10 -4.58 10.86
CA ASP A 251 -7.90 -3.20 11.26
C ASP A 251 -6.55 -3.00 11.95
N LEU A 252 -6.13 -1.76 12.07
CA LEU A 252 -5.02 -1.31 12.90
C LEU A 252 -5.60 -0.45 14.02
N ASP A 253 -5.57 -0.96 15.24
CA ASP A 253 -5.94 -0.19 16.42
C ASP A 253 -4.72 0.62 16.89
N VAL A 254 -4.92 1.92 17.07
CA VAL A 254 -3.90 2.87 17.52
C VAL A 254 -4.40 3.54 18.78
N ARG A 255 -3.71 3.32 19.88
CA ARG A 255 -4.11 3.81 21.20
C ARG A 255 -3.02 4.65 21.86
N CYS A 256 -3.44 5.63 22.64
CA CYS A 256 -2.60 6.39 23.56
C CYS A 256 -3.12 6.10 24.97
N GLY A 257 -2.45 5.23 25.71
CA GLY A 257 -2.98 4.63 26.93
C GLY A 257 -4.30 3.91 26.64
N ASP A 258 -5.33 4.17 27.43
CA ASP A 258 -6.65 3.52 27.29
C ASP A 258 -7.56 4.17 26.24
N ARG A 259 -7.11 5.24 25.58
CA ARG A 259 -7.93 5.98 24.61
C ARG A 259 -7.51 5.72 23.17
N SER A 260 -8.45 5.79 22.25
CA SER A 260 -8.11 5.78 20.83
C SER A 260 -7.28 7.01 20.46
N ALA A 261 -6.21 6.83 19.71
CA ALA A 261 -5.37 7.93 19.24
C ALA A 261 -6.15 8.97 18.42
N ALA A 262 -7.18 8.52 17.71
CA ALA A 262 -8.10 9.39 16.96
C ALA A 262 -8.77 10.44 17.87
N SER A 263 -9.08 10.09 19.13
CA SER A 263 -9.81 10.96 20.06
C SER A 263 -8.89 11.78 20.97
N CYS A 264 -7.66 11.34 21.24
CA CYS A 264 -6.79 11.98 22.22
C CYS A 264 -5.71 12.87 21.60
N LEU A 265 -5.33 12.65 20.33
CA LEU A 265 -4.31 13.46 19.66
C LEU A 265 -4.93 14.67 18.96
N SER A 266 -4.26 15.82 19.08
CA SER A 266 -4.58 17.03 18.32
C SER A 266 -4.28 16.84 16.83
N ARG A 267 -4.83 17.70 15.96
CA ARG A 267 -4.55 17.64 14.52
C ARG A 267 -3.07 17.72 14.16
N GLY A 268 -2.29 18.50 14.91
CA GLY A 268 -0.84 18.62 14.76
C GLY A 268 -0.10 17.33 15.15
N GLN A 269 -0.52 16.69 16.23
CA GLN A 269 0.07 15.44 16.72
C GLN A 269 -0.28 14.21 15.86
N LYS A 270 -1.36 14.27 15.09
CA LYS A 270 -1.73 13.24 14.11
C LYS A 270 -0.89 13.32 12.83
N ARG A 271 -0.12 14.40 12.63
CA ARG A 271 0.83 14.60 11.51
C ARG A 271 2.17 13.99 11.80
#